data_8e1d603d151d81c2bb254dbbf603dd74
#
_entry.id   8e1d603d151d81c2bb254dbbf603dd74
#
_cell.length_a   1.000
_cell.length_b   1.000
_cell.length_c   1.000
_cell.angle_alpha   90.00
_cell.angle_beta   90.00
_cell.angle_gamma   90.00
#
_symmetry.space_group_name_H-M   'P 1'
#
loop_
_entity.id
_entity.type
_entity.pdbx_description
1 polymer ?
#
loop_
_entity_poly.entity_id
_entity_poly.type
_entity_poly.pdbx_seq_one_letter_code
_entity_poly.pdbx_strand_id
1 'polypeptide(L)'
;MAIRIEERAKKSLEGGHNISARDAYRRACVCYRAAIVSMMPDNPKFKPLADKARFCLQTAGKLFDPPLEYVEIPFENTVLPGYYMKADKNGNKCKTLVMIGGGETFAEDNYFYIGEETVKRGYNFLTVDLPGQGMLPAEKHFFRYDTEVPMKSVLDYVCSRPEVDQGKVAVFGISNGGYFVPRAAMFDKRIKAVVVSAAVVDNYRMFKQMPFATDTQEQIDKWPPFKHNIISVVTWRWGLDPSDVKGQVEKNEKFQFDPSQVTCPFLDLIGEGEYVNEETKKQQKECMDGLPNPEKKFVVTPLNEGASEHCINMNRSLMKQVVFDWLDEVFK
;
A
#
# COMPACT_ATOMS: atom_id res chain seq x y z
N MET A 1 -17.37 14.71 12.27
CA MET A 1 -17.73 14.66 10.82
C MET A 1 -18.09 13.23 10.41
N ALA A 2 -17.20 12.25 10.54
CA ALA A 2 -17.42 10.85 10.09
C ALA A 2 -18.75 10.25 10.57
N ILE A 3 -19.07 10.35 11.87
CA ILE A 3 -20.34 9.84 12.45
C ILE A 3 -21.57 10.39 11.71
N ARG A 4 -21.64 11.68 11.46
CA ARG A 4 -22.79 12.30 10.75
C ARG A 4 -22.89 11.82 9.28
N ILE A 5 -21.76 11.53 8.66
CA ILE A 5 -21.74 10.99 7.27
C ILE A 5 -22.22 9.53 7.29
N GLU A 6 -21.79 8.73 8.27
CA GLU A 6 -22.25 7.35 8.45
C GLU A 6 -23.76 7.28 8.73
N GLU A 7 -24.28 8.14 9.60
CA GLU A 7 -25.73 8.24 9.88
C GLU A 7 -26.53 8.58 8.61
N ARG A 8 -26.00 9.51 7.80
CA ARG A 8 -26.63 9.85 6.50
C ARG A 8 -26.57 8.67 5.53
N ALA A 9 -25.45 7.95 5.48
CA ALA A 9 -25.29 6.76 4.65
C ALA A 9 -26.33 5.69 5.02
N LYS A 10 -26.50 5.45 6.32
CA LYS A 10 -27.51 4.52 6.86
C LYS A 10 -28.93 4.90 6.41
N LYS A 11 -29.33 6.18 6.59
CA LYS A 11 -30.64 6.67 6.17
C LYS A 11 -30.86 6.51 4.64
N SER A 12 -29.82 6.79 3.84
CA SER A 12 -29.90 6.58 2.39
C SER A 12 -30.08 5.11 2.03
N LEU A 13 -29.41 4.19 2.73
CA LEU A 13 -29.54 2.75 2.52
C LEU A 13 -30.94 2.26 2.90
N GLU A 14 -31.47 2.69 4.05
CA GLU A 14 -32.82 2.37 4.51
C GLU A 14 -33.90 2.89 3.54
N GLY A 15 -33.63 4.02 2.87
CA GLY A 15 -34.49 4.58 1.82
C GLY A 15 -34.31 3.96 0.44
N GLY A 16 -33.46 2.93 0.27
CA GLY A 16 -33.20 2.29 -1.03
C GLY A 16 -32.29 3.09 -1.97
N HIS A 17 -31.68 4.17 -1.50
CA HIS A 17 -30.80 5.04 -2.31
C HIS A 17 -29.37 4.48 -2.33
N ASN A 18 -29.15 3.33 -2.96
CA ASN A 18 -27.92 2.57 -2.91
C ASN A 18 -26.67 3.35 -3.34
N ILE A 19 -26.75 4.17 -4.41
CA ILE A 19 -25.62 4.97 -4.88
C ILE A 19 -25.23 6.03 -3.82
N SER A 20 -26.23 6.76 -3.29
CA SER A 20 -25.98 7.76 -2.24
C SER A 20 -25.44 7.13 -0.96
N ALA A 21 -25.95 5.97 -0.57
CA ALA A 21 -25.48 5.20 0.57
C ALA A 21 -24.02 4.76 0.38
N ARG A 22 -23.70 4.14 -0.76
CA ARG A 22 -22.34 3.71 -1.12
C ARG A 22 -21.34 4.87 -1.01
N ASP A 23 -21.65 5.99 -1.66
CA ASP A 23 -20.74 7.13 -1.72
C ASP A 23 -20.59 7.83 -0.36
N ALA A 24 -21.65 7.85 0.47
CA ALA A 24 -21.58 8.36 1.83
C ALA A 24 -20.77 7.43 2.75
N TYR A 25 -20.95 6.11 2.68
CA TYR A 25 -20.13 5.16 3.45
C TYR A 25 -18.63 5.24 3.08
N ARG A 26 -18.31 5.38 1.79
CA ARG A 26 -16.93 5.60 1.34
C ARG A 26 -16.32 6.86 1.96
N ARG A 27 -17.05 7.98 1.96
CA ARG A 27 -16.60 9.22 2.61
C ARG A 27 -16.45 9.07 4.11
N ALA A 28 -17.36 8.34 4.78
CA ALA A 28 -17.24 8.04 6.20
C ALA A 28 -15.97 7.24 6.51
N CYS A 29 -15.65 6.23 5.70
CA CYS A 29 -14.42 5.45 5.80
C CYS A 29 -13.18 6.37 5.75
N VAL A 30 -13.06 7.22 4.74
CA VAL A 30 -11.93 8.17 4.61
C VAL A 30 -11.84 9.10 5.82
N CYS A 31 -12.98 9.60 6.33
CA CYS A 31 -12.98 10.47 7.51
C CYS A 31 -12.56 9.75 8.79
N TYR A 32 -12.93 8.48 8.96
CA TYR A 32 -12.49 7.66 10.10
C TYR A 32 -10.98 7.36 10.00
N ARG A 33 -10.48 7.02 8.79
CA ARG A 33 -9.05 6.81 8.54
C ARG A 33 -8.23 8.08 8.81
N ALA A 34 -8.68 9.23 8.31
CA ALA A 34 -8.02 10.51 8.56
C ALA A 34 -7.94 10.85 10.07
N ALA A 35 -8.93 10.43 10.86
CA ALA A 35 -8.92 10.66 12.30
C ALA A 35 -7.86 9.85 13.06
N ILE A 36 -7.39 8.73 12.50
CA ILE A 36 -6.43 7.83 13.16
C ILE A 36 -5.03 7.83 12.54
N VAL A 37 -4.79 8.55 11.44
CA VAL A 37 -3.50 8.52 10.73
C VAL A 37 -2.31 8.91 11.63
N SER A 38 -2.52 9.83 12.57
CA SER A 38 -1.52 10.26 13.56
C SER A 38 -2.01 10.06 15.01
N MET A 39 -2.98 9.17 15.22
CA MET A 39 -3.47 8.84 16.56
C MET A 39 -2.60 7.75 17.14
N MET A 40 -2.16 7.93 18.39
CA MET A 40 -1.36 6.92 19.10
C MET A 40 -2.17 5.63 19.29
N PRO A 41 -1.54 4.46 19.12
CA PRO A 41 -2.23 3.17 19.17
C PRO A 41 -2.84 2.82 20.52
N ASP A 42 -2.31 3.37 21.61
CA ASP A 42 -2.82 3.23 22.99
C ASP A 42 -4.06 4.10 23.27
N ASN A 43 -4.38 5.02 22.36
CA ASN A 43 -5.59 5.82 22.48
C ASN A 43 -6.82 4.89 22.38
N PRO A 44 -7.73 4.89 23.38
CA PRO A 44 -8.89 3.99 23.41
C PRO A 44 -9.85 4.16 22.21
N LYS A 45 -9.72 5.25 21.45
CA LYS A 45 -10.51 5.50 20.23
C LYS A 45 -9.87 4.90 18.97
N PHE A 46 -8.58 4.52 19.01
CA PHE A 46 -7.84 4.08 17.81
C PHE A 46 -8.52 2.86 17.15
N LYS A 47 -8.63 1.77 17.88
CA LYS A 47 -9.25 0.53 17.36
C LYS A 47 -10.72 0.74 16.97
N PRO A 48 -11.61 1.34 17.81
CA PRO A 48 -12.99 1.58 17.42
C PRO A 48 -13.15 2.41 16.13
N LEU A 49 -12.27 3.39 15.89
CA LEU A 49 -12.32 4.19 14.66
C LEU A 49 -11.79 3.43 13.45
N ALA A 50 -10.77 2.59 13.61
CA ALA A 50 -10.31 1.67 12.57
C ALA A 50 -11.40 0.67 12.18
N ASP A 51 -12.08 0.06 13.16
CA ASP A 51 -13.19 -0.85 12.93
C ASP A 51 -14.35 -0.15 12.19
N LYS A 52 -14.62 1.11 12.51
CA LYS A 52 -15.61 1.95 11.81
C LYS A 52 -15.23 2.24 10.36
N ALA A 53 -13.97 2.54 10.10
CA ALA A 53 -13.48 2.73 8.73
C ALA A 53 -13.70 1.46 7.90
N ARG A 54 -13.29 0.30 8.43
CA ARG A 54 -13.48 -1.02 7.80
C ARG A 54 -14.95 -1.33 7.57
N PHE A 55 -15.80 -1.18 8.58
CA PHE A 55 -17.25 -1.39 8.47
C PHE A 55 -17.86 -0.54 7.34
N CYS A 56 -17.49 0.73 7.27
CA CYS A 56 -18.00 1.63 6.23
C CYS A 56 -17.59 1.17 4.83
N LEU A 57 -16.33 0.76 4.60
CA LEU A 57 -15.90 0.30 3.29
C LEU A 57 -16.53 -1.05 2.93
N GLN A 58 -16.64 -1.99 3.87
CA GLN A 58 -17.34 -3.26 3.66
C GLN A 58 -18.82 -3.05 3.28
N THR A 59 -19.49 -2.10 3.94
CA THR A 59 -20.89 -1.79 3.64
C THR A 59 -21.02 -1.15 2.26
N ALA A 60 -20.15 -0.19 1.92
CA ALA A 60 -20.08 0.38 0.58
C ALA A 60 -19.77 -0.69 -0.48
N GLY A 61 -18.87 -1.61 -0.16
CA GLY A 61 -18.41 -2.68 -1.04
C GLY A 61 -19.54 -3.55 -1.57
N LYS A 62 -20.53 -3.83 -0.74
CA LYS A 62 -21.74 -4.61 -1.11
C LYS A 62 -22.65 -3.88 -2.10
N LEU A 63 -22.48 -2.57 -2.25
CA LEU A 63 -23.29 -1.70 -3.11
C LEU A 63 -22.60 -1.38 -4.45
N PHE A 64 -21.45 -1.97 -4.73
CA PHE A 64 -20.80 -1.95 -6.04
C PHE A 64 -21.31 -3.10 -6.92
N ASP A 65 -21.11 -2.97 -8.20
CA ASP A 65 -21.39 -4.00 -9.20
C ASP A 65 -20.29 -4.01 -10.28
N PRO A 66 -19.36 -4.98 -10.25
CA PRO A 66 -19.24 -6.09 -9.27
C PRO A 66 -18.89 -5.59 -7.86
N PRO A 67 -19.21 -6.38 -6.83
CA PRO A 67 -18.98 -5.97 -5.45
C PRO A 67 -17.48 -5.89 -5.11
N LEU A 68 -17.12 -4.99 -4.20
CA LEU A 68 -15.84 -5.00 -3.51
C LEU A 68 -15.94 -5.98 -2.34
N GLU A 69 -15.36 -7.15 -2.49
CA GLU A 69 -15.39 -8.23 -1.51
C GLU A 69 -14.35 -7.96 -0.40
N TYR A 70 -14.75 -7.99 0.87
CA TYR A 70 -13.78 -8.08 1.96
C TYR A 70 -13.26 -9.51 2.05
N VAL A 71 -11.95 -9.66 2.15
CA VAL A 71 -11.28 -10.97 2.19
C VAL A 71 -10.36 -11.08 3.39
N GLU A 72 -10.24 -12.30 3.91
CA GLU A 72 -9.33 -12.66 4.98
C GLU A 72 -8.47 -13.84 4.49
N ILE A 73 -7.22 -13.56 4.15
CA ILE A 73 -6.30 -14.58 3.62
C ILE A 73 -5.60 -15.26 4.80
N PRO A 74 -5.73 -16.58 5.00
CA PRO A 74 -5.05 -17.29 6.08
C PRO A 74 -3.54 -17.13 6.02
N PHE A 75 -2.93 -16.78 7.14
CA PHE A 75 -1.50 -16.61 7.26
C PHE A 75 -1.02 -16.95 8.68
N GLU A 76 -0.14 -17.95 8.82
CA GLU A 76 0.37 -18.40 10.12
C GLU A 76 -0.78 -18.62 11.13
N ASN A 77 -0.78 -17.88 12.23
CA ASN A 77 -1.81 -17.92 13.27
C ASN A 77 -2.82 -16.75 13.20
N THR A 78 -2.87 -16.04 12.08
CA THR A 78 -3.75 -14.89 11.83
C THR A 78 -4.33 -14.92 10.41
N VAL A 79 -4.94 -13.82 10.01
CA VAL A 79 -5.37 -13.57 8.63
C VAL A 79 -4.77 -12.25 8.13
N LEU A 80 -4.57 -12.14 6.82
CA LEU A 80 -4.25 -10.89 6.14
C LEU A 80 -5.56 -10.30 5.62
N PRO A 81 -6.11 -9.26 6.26
CA PRO A 81 -7.35 -8.66 5.84
C PRO A 81 -7.15 -7.82 4.59
N GLY A 82 -8.16 -7.79 3.71
CA GLY A 82 -8.04 -7.04 2.47
C GLY A 82 -9.33 -6.91 1.69
N TYR A 83 -9.20 -6.48 0.46
CA TYR A 83 -10.33 -6.27 -0.46
C TYR A 83 -10.00 -6.79 -1.84
N TYR A 84 -10.97 -7.51 -2.43
CA TYR A 84 -10.90 -8.02 -3.79
C TYR A 84 -12.07 -7.47 -4.62
N MET A 85 -11.80 -7.09 -5.87
CA MET A 85 -12.84 -6.65 -6.80
C MET A 85 -12.54 -7.20 -8.20
N LYS A 86 -13.54 -7.82 -8.82
CA LYS A 86 -13.44 -8.36 -10.18
C LYS A 86 -13.58 -7.26 -11.21
N ALA A 87 -12.83 -7.36 -12.30
CA ALA A 87 -13.01 -6.48 -13.46
C ALA A 87 -14.17 -6.90 -14.34
N ASP A 88 -14.39 -8.20 -14.48
CA ASP A 88 -15.43 -8.75 -15.37
C ASP A 88 -16.54 -9.48 -14.60
N LYS A 89 -17.78 -9.25 -15.03
CA LYS A 89 -18.98 -9.88 -14.44
C LYS A 89 -19.31 -11.24 -15.05
N ASN A 90 -18.80 -11.51 -16.25
CA ASN A 90 -19.15 -12.69 -17.04
C ASN A 90 -18.25 -13.90 -16.72
N GLY A 91 -17.30 -13.75 -15.80
CA GLY A 91 -16.39 -14.83 -15.37
C GLY A 91 -15.19 -15.03 -16.29
N ASN A 92 -14.90 -14.10 -17.19
CA ASN A 92 -13.69 -14.13 -18.00
C ASN A 92 -12.46 -13.94 -17.12
N LYS A 93 -11.36 -14.57 -17.50
CA LYS A 93 -10.07 -14.33 -16.86
C LYS A 93 -9.54 -12.95 -17.22
N CYS A 94 -9.19 -12.18 -16.20
CA CYS A 94 -8.67 -10.82 -16.35
C CYS A 94 -7.25 -10.72 -15.78
N LYS A 95 -6.48 -9.77 -16.33
CA LYS A 95 -5.24 -9.27 -15.72
C LYS A 95 -5.54 -8.86 -14.27
N THR A 96 -4.57 -8.98 -13.37
CA THR A 96 -4.80 -8.68 -11.96
C THR A 96 -3.70 -7.78 -11.41
N LEU A 97 -4.09 -6.75 -10.67
CA LEU A 97 -3.19 -5.89 -9.91
C LEU A 97 -3.37 -6.15 -8.41
N VAL A 98 -2.29 -6.58 -7.75
CA VAL A 98 -2.19 -6.68 -6.30
C VAL A 98 -1.50 -5.42 -5.78
N MET A 99 -2.18 -4.66 -4.90
CA MET A 99 -1.64 -3.43 -4.33
C MET A 99 -1.20 -3.65 -2.88
N ILE A 100 0.05 -3.29 -2.59
CA ILE A 100 0.67 -3.37 -1.26
C ILE A 100 1.03 -1.97 -0.80
N GLY A 101 0.56 -1.59 0.36
CA GLY A 101 0.79 -0.27 0.94
C GLY A 101 2.14 -0.10 1.62
N GLY A 102 2.33 1.07 2.20
CA GLY A 102 3.53 1.48 2.93
C GLY A 102 3.48 1.27 4.45
N GLY A 103 4.19 2.13 5.17
CA GLY A 103 4.43 1.98 6.60
C GLY A 103 3.22 2.23 7.50
N GLU A 104 2.32 3.16 7.14
CA GLU A 104 1.15 3.52 7.96
C GLU A 104 -0.18 3.16 7.30
N THR A 105 -0.14 2.50 6.16
CA THR A 105 -1.34 2.23 5.35
C THR A 105 -2.22 1.13 5.92
N PHE A 106 -3.48 1.18 5.50
CA PHE A 106 -4.49 0.15 5.66
C PHE A 106 -4.97 -0.27 4.26
N ALA A 107 -5.49 -1.47 4.13
CA ALA A 107 -6.07 -1.94 2.87
C ALA A 107 -7.16 -1.00 2.33
N GLU A 108 -7.90 -0.32 3.21
CA GLU A 108 -8.86 0.72 2.85
C GLU A 108 -8.21 1.87 2.08
N ASP A 109 -7.02 2.34 2.50
CA ASP A 109 -6.30 3.44 1.84
C ASP A 109 -5.87 3.04 0.42
N ASN A 110 -5.38 1.82 0.26
CA ASN A 110 -4.95 1.27 -1.02
C ASN A 110 -6.10 1.16 -2.02
N TYR A 111 -7.31 0.78 -1.55
CA TYR A 111 -8.50 0.80 -2.39
C TYR A 111 -8.79 2.22 -2.93
N PHE A 112 -8.75 3.25 -2.07
CA PHE A 112 -8.95 4.64 -2.51
C PHE A 112 -7.79 5.17 -3.35
N TYR A 113 -6.60 4.60 -3.24
CA TYR A 113 -5.44 5.03 -3.99
C TYR A 113 -5.55 4.64 -5.48
N ILE A 114 -5.92 3.37 -5.78
CA ILE A 114 -5.90 2.86 -7.15
C ILE A 114 -7.05 1.90 -7.49
N GLY A 115 -7.74 1.31 -6.51
CA GLY A 115 -8.64 0.16 -6.71
C GLY A 115 -9.73 0.38 -7.76
N GLU A 116 -10.44 1.50 -7.73
CA GLU A 116 -11.50 1.78 -8.71
C GLU A 116 -10.97 1.92 -10.15
N GLU A 117 -9.82 2.57 -10.29
CA GLU A 117 -9.20 2.74 -11.60
C GLU A 117 -8.71 1.41 -12.16
N THR A 118 -8.20 0.54 -11.29
CA THR A 118 -7.77 -0.82 -11.64
C THR A 118 -8.89 -1.58 -12.35
N VAL A 119 -10.07 -1.58 -11.73
CA VAL A 119 -11.24 -2.30 -12.28
C VAL A 119 -11.77 -1.65 -13.58
N LYS A 120 -11.82 -0.31 -13.64
CA LYS A 120 -12.20 0.42 -14.87
C LYS A 120 -11.30 0.10 -16.06
N ARG A 121 -10.04 -0.24 -15.82
CA ARG A 121 -9.05 -0.61 -16.85
C ARG A 121 -9.00 -2.11 -17.14
N GLY A 122 -9.95 -2.87 -16.63
CA GLY A 122 -10.09 -4.30 -16.91
C GLY A 122 -9.16 -5.22 -16.13
N TYR A 123 -8.58 -4.73 -15.01
CA TYR A 123 -7.80 -5.54 -14.10
C TYR A 123 -8.63 -5.91 -12.86
N ASN A 124 -8.59 -7.16 -12.44
CA ASN A 124 -9.01 -7.50 -11.08
C ASN A 124 -8.11 -6.75 -10.09
N PHE A 125 -8.69 -6.34 -8.99
CA PHE A 125 -7.98 -5.65 -7.92
C PHE A 125 -7.92 -6.50 -6.65
N LEU A 126 -6.75 -6.62 -6.04
CA LEU A 126 -6.57 -7.14 -4.69
C LEU A 126 -5.69 -6.18 -3.91
N THR A 127 -6.03 -5.94 -2.67
CA THR A 127 -5.14 -5.34 -1.67
C THR A 127 -5.30 -6.03 -0.34
N VAL A 128 -4.22 -6.11 0.43
CA VAL A 128 -4.21 -6.71 1.77
C VAL A 128 -3.31 -5.91 2.71
N ASP A 129 -3.58 -6.00 4.00
CA ASP A 129 -2.63 -5.61 5.03
C ASP A 129 -1.64 -6.77 5.26
N LEU A 130 -0.35 -6.52 5.04
CA LEU A 130 0.74 -7.42 5.44
C LEU A 130 1.09 -7.20 6.92
N PRO A 131 1.83 -8.13 7.57
CA PRO A 131 2.37 -7.90 8.91
C PRO A 131 3.01 -6.52 9.03
N GLY A 132 2.67 -5.77 10.07
CA GLY A 132 3.03 -4.36 10.25
C GLY A 132 2.02 -3.35 9.70
N GLN A 133 1.10 -3.74 8.82
CA GLN A 133 0.09 -2.86 8.23
C GLN A 133 -1.28 -2.99 8.90
N GLY A 134 -2.17 -2.05 8.62
CA GLY A 134 -3.52 -2.05 9.15
C GLY A 134 -3.57 -2.15 10.67
N MET A 135 -4.34 -3.09 11.17
CA MET A 135 -4.48 -3.40 12.60
C MET A 135 -3.62 -4.59 13.04
N LEU A 136 -2.89 -5.26 12.17
CA LEU A 136 -2.05 -6.43 12.50
C LEU A 136 -1.01 -6.16 13.62
N PRO A 137 -0.40 -4.96 13.74
CA PRO A 137 0.48 -4.67 14.87
C PRO A 137 -0.21 -4.70 16.24
N ALA A 138 -1.51 -4.41 16.33
CA ALA A 138 -2.28 -4.56 17.57
C ALA A 138 -2.43 -6.04 18.00
N GLU A 139 -2.27 -6.98 17.06
CA GLU A 139 -2.24 -8.42 17.25
C GLU A 139 -0.80 -8.97 17.32
N LYS A 140 0.19 -8.07 17.45
CA LYS A 140 1.64 -8.37 17.53
C LYS A 140 2.23 -8.95 16.23
N HIS A 141 1.61 -8.72 15.10
CA HIS A 141 2.16 -9.01 13.77
C HIS A 141 2.81 -7.74 13.22
N PHE A 142 4.10 -7.59 13.50
CA PHE A 142 4.90 -6.43 13.14
C PHE A 142 5.56 -6.58 11.77
N PHE A 143 6.16 -5.51 11.23
CA PHE A 143 6.95 -5.57 10.02
C PHE A 143 8.03 -6.63 10.11
N ARG A 144 8.20 -7.37 9.01
CA ARG A 144 9.17 -8.44 8.87
C ARG A 144 9.95 -8.29 7.57
N TYR A 145 11.23 -8.67 7.59
CA TYR A 145 12.10 -8.53 6.42
C TYR A 145 11.80 -9.58 5.33
N ASP A 146 11.34 -10.75 5.68
CA ASP A 146 11.02 -11.87 4.79
C ASP A 146 9.59 -11.76 4.23
N THR A 147 9.33 -10.64 3.53
CA THR A 147 8.00 -10.33 3.00
C THR A 147 7.52 -11.31 1.93
N GLU A 148 8.43 -12.08 1.33
CA GLU A 148 8.07 -13.21 0.48
C GLU A 148 7.16 -14.24 1.16
N VAL A 149 7.28 -14.39 2.49
CA VAL A 149 6.49 -15.37 3.25
C VAL A 149 5.01 -15.00 3.29
N PRO A 150 4.58 -13.83 3.78
CA PRO A 150 3.16 -13.43 3.69
C PRO A 150 2.70 -13.20 2.25
N MET A 151 3.56 -12.70 1.35
CA MET A 151 3.21 -12.51 -0.05
C MET A 151 2.92 -13.82 -0.76
N LYS A 152 3.55 -14.94 -0.36
CA LYS A 152 3.20 -16.26 -0.88
C LYS A 152 1.72 -16.59 -0.62
N SER A 153 1.21 -16.35 0.59
CA SER A 153 -0.21 -16.57 0.91
C SER A 153 -1.13 -15.68 0.06
N VAL A 154 -0.73 -14.43 -0.17
CA VAL A 154 -1.46 -13.50 -1.05
C VAL A 154 -1.50 -14.02 -2.49
N LEU A 155 -0.38 -14.50 -3.01
CA LEU A 155 -0.28 -15.06 -4.36
C LEU A 155 -0.99 -16.44 -4.48
N ASP A 156 -0.97 -17.26 -3.44
CA ASP A 156 -1.76 -18.49 -3.39
C ASP A 156 -3.26 -18.17 -3.50
N TYR A 157 -3.73 -17.18 -2.75
CA TYR A 157 -5.12 -16.74 -2.80
C TYR A 157 -5.50 -16.17 -4.18
N VAL A 158 -4.74 -15.20 -4.69
CA VAL A 158 -5.12 -14.55 -5.96
C VAL A 158 -5.05 -15.50 -7.13
N CYS A 159 -4.04 -16.38 -7.18
CA CYS A 159 -3.90 -17.37 -8.24
C CYS A 159 -4.91 -18.54 -8.13
N SER A 160 -5.56 -18.74 -6.98
CA SER A 160 -6.64 -19.74 -6.85
C SER A 160 -7.98 -19.24 -7.41
N ARG A 161 -8.12 -17.92 -7.65
CA ARG A 161 -9.36 -17.33 -8.15
C ARG A 161 -9.56 -17.69 -9.63
N PRO A 162 -10.74 -18.22 -10.03
CA PRO A 162 -10.95 -18.68 -11.41
C PRO A 162 -10.93 -17.55 -12.45
N GLU A 163 -11.27 -16.31 -12.04
CA GLU A 163 -11.28 -15.12 -12.88
C GLU A 163 -9.90 -14.46 -13.04
N VAL A 164 -8.84 -15.03 -12.47
CA VAL A 164 -7.48 -14.49 -12.58
C VAL A 164 -6.72 -15.16 -13.73
N ASP A 165 -6.17 -14.36 -14.64
CA ASP A 165 -5.15 -14.79 -15.58
C ASP A 165 -3.80 -14.85 -14.85
N GLN A 166 -3.38 -16.06 -14.48
CA GLN A 166 -2.13 -16.28 -13.74
C GLN A 166 -0.87 -15.86 -14.53
N GLY A 167 -0.99 -15.71 -15.86
CA GLY A 167 0.08 -15.16 -16.71
C GLY A 167 0.20 -13.64 -16.65
N LYS A 168 -0.77 -12.94 -16.04
CA LYS A 168 -0.87 -11.47 -16.03
C LYS A 168 -1.19 -10.92 -14.63
N VAL A 169 -0.39 -11.33 -13.64
CA VAL A 169 -0.46 -10.83 -12.25
C VAL A 169 0.64 -9.82 -12.01
N ALA A 170 0.28 -8.56 -11.85
CA ALA A 170 1.18 -7.48 -11.43
C ALA A 170 1.06 -7.21 -9.93
N VAL A 171 2.15 -6.78 -9.29
CA VAL A 171 2.13 -6.31 -7.90
C VAL A 171 2.69 -4.90 -7.86
N PHE A 172 1.94 -4.00 -7.21
CA PHE A 172 2.31 -2.60 -7.03
C PHE A 172 2.57 -2.29 -5.56
N GLY A 173 3.75 -1.78 -5.25
CA GLY A 173 4.17 -1.38 -3.90
C GLY A 173 4.41 0.13 -3.77
N ILE A 174 3.88 0.78 -2.74
CA ILE A 174 4.15 2.20 -2.44
C ILE A 174 4.89 2.35 -1.12
N SER A 175 5.74 3.37 -1.00
CA SER A 175 6.51 3.65 0.23
C SER A 175 7.31 2.40 0.65
N ASN A 176 7.13 1.86 1.87
CA ASN A 176 7.77 0.59 2.26
C ASN A 176 7.40 -0.59 1.34
N GLY A 177 6.29 -0.51 0.61
CA GLY A 177 5.95 -1.46 -0.45
C GLY A 177 7.00 -1.51 -1.57
N GLY A 178 7.77 -0.44 -1.73
CA GLY A 178 8.94 -0.39 -2.63
C GLY A 178 10.09 -1.34 -2.24
N TYR A 179 10.07 -1.85 -1.02
CA TYR A 179 10.87 -2.99 -0.57
C TYR A 179 10.07 -4.29 -0.61
N PHE A 180 8.85 -4.30 -0.05
CA PHE A 180 8.08 -5.53 0.15
C PHE A 180 7.83 -6.29 -1.16
N VAL A 181 7.48 -5.57 -2.20
CA VAL A 181 7.11 -6.16 -3.50
C VAL A 181 8.33 -6.70 -4.26
N PRO A 182 9.42 -5.94 -4.47
CA PRO A 182 10.62 -6.48 -5.11
C PRO A 182 11.21 -7.66 -4.34
N ARG A 183 11.22 -7.60 -3.01
CA ARG A 183 11.66 -8.72 -2.17
C ARG A 183 10.85 -9.98 -2.47
N ALA A 184 9.54 -9.89 -2.52
CA ALA A 184 8.69 -11.04 -2.85
C ALA A 184 8.95 -11.56 -4.28
N ALA A 185 9.19 -10.68 -5.26
CA ALA A 185 9.43 -11.03 -6.65
C ALA A 185 10.76 -11.79 -6.88
N MET A 186 11.72 -11.65 -5.96
CA MET A 186 12.93 -12.50 -5.98
C MET A 186 12.58 -13.98 -5.85
N PHE A 187 11.58 -14.32 -5.03
CA PHE A 187 11.24 -15.69 -4.64
C PHE A 187 10.04 -16.27 -5.38
N ASP A 188 9.09 -15.46 -5.78
CA ASP A 188 7.83 -15.93 -6.38
C ASP A 188 7.64 -15.45 -7.82
N LYS A 189 7.84 -16.37 -8.76
CA LYS A 189 7.77 -16.10 -10.21
C LYS A 189 6.32 -16.04 -10.75
N ARG A 190 5.32 -16.16 -9.88
CA ARG A 190 3.92 -15.83 -10.22
C ARG A 190 3.71 -14.35 -10.36
N ILE A 191 4.56 -13.51 -9.77
CA ILE A 191 4.62 -12.07 -10.04
C ILE A 191 5.15 -11.87 -11.46
N LYS A 192 4.30 -11.39 -12.38
CA LYS A 192 4.62 -11.20 -13.79
C LYS A 192 5.05 -9.79 -14.14
N ALA A 193 4.77 -8.82 -13.28
CA ALA A 193 5.27 -7.45 -13.38
C ALA A 193 5.33 -6.82 -11.98
N VAL A 194 6.34 -6.03 -11.74
CA VAL A 194 6.50 -5.23 -10.51
C VAL A 194 6.35 -3.76 -10.86
N VAL A 195 5.58 -3.05 -10.05
CA VAL A 195 5.51 -1.59 -10.04
C VAL A 195 5.87 -1.12 -8.64
N VAL A 196 6.68 -0.09 -8.50
CA VAL A 196 6.98 0.53 -7.21
C VAL A 196 6.95 2.05 -7.27
N SER A 197 6.64 2.67 -6.14
CA SER A 197 6.77 4.12 -5.96
C SER A 197 7.29 4.41 -4.53
N ALA A 198 8.64 4.52 -4.37
CA ALA A 198 9.73 4.14 -5.26
C ALA A 198 10.43 2.87 -4.75
N ALA A 199 11.38 2.32 -5.53
CA ALA A 199 12.20 1.18 -5.09
C ALA A 199 13.05 1.54 -3.87
N VAL A 200 13.08 0.68 -2.86
CA VAL A 200 13.96 0.82 -1.68
C VAL A 200 14.80 -0.46 -1.58
N VAL A 201 16.00 -0.41 -2.18
CA VAL A 201 16.91 -1.58 -2.24
C VAL A 201 17.41 -1.95 -0.85
N ASP A 202 17.67 -0.94 -0.01
CA ASP A 202 18.19 -1.09 1.35
C ASP A 202 17.52 -0.07 2.28
N ASN A 203 16.55 -0.56 3.05
CA ASN A 203 15.83 0.27 4.03
C ASN A 203 16.76 0.80 5.13
N TYR A 204 17.79 0.03 5.53
CA TYR A 204 18.72 0.49 6.57
C TYR A 204 19.46 1.76 6.14
N ARG A 205 19.96 1.79 4.91
CA ARG A 205 20.62 2.98 4.37
C ARG A 205 19.65 4.16 4.26
N MET A 206 18.39 3.92 3.83
CA MET A 206 17.35 4.95 3.77
C MET A 206 17.00 5.49 5.15
N PHE A 207 16.75 4.61 6.11
CA PHE A 207 16.34 5.01 7.46
C PHE A 207 17.42 5.80 8.20
N LYS A 208 18.70 5.52 7.94
CA LYS A 208 19.81 6.33 8.47
C LYS A 208 19.80 7.80 8.03
N GLN A 209 19.14 8.12 6.92
CA GLN A 209 19.04 9.50 6.40
C GLN A 209 17.79 10.22 6.92
N MET A 210 16.87 9.50 7.56
CA MET A 210 15.62 10.08 8.02
C MET A 210 15.81 10.98 9.25
N PRO A 211 14.99 12.02 9.43
CA PRO A 211 15.10 12.93 10.56
C PRO A 211 15.07 12.24 11.93
N PHE A 212 14.31 11.15 12.09
CA PHE A 212 14.28 10.40 13.36
C PHE A 212 15.64 9.73 13.71
N ALA A 213 16.49 9.49 12.71
CA ALA A 213 17.84 8.95 12.93
C ALA A 213 18.88 10.05 13.11
N THR A 214 18.76 11.14 12.35
CA THR A 214 19.78 12.22 12.26
C THR A 214 19.59 13.33 13.29
N ASP A 215 18.33 13.62 13.67
CA ASP A 215 18.02 14.68 14.64
C ASP A 215 18.47 14.29 16.06
N THR A 216 18.92 15.30 16.81
CA THR A 216 19.16 15.14 18.26
C THR A 216 17.81 14.97 19.00
N GLN A 217 17.86 14.47 20.26
CA GLN A 217 16.63 14.34 21.05
C GLN A 217 15.93 15.69 21.22
N GLU A 218 16.69 16.76 21.46
CA GLU A 218 16.13 18.12 21.57
C GLU A 218 15.43 18.58 20.28
N GLN A 219 15.90 18.17 19.11
CA GLN A 219 15.25 18.46 17.82
C GLN A 219 13.98 17.63 17.65
N ILE A 220 14.00 16.34 18.02
CA ILE A 220 12.85 15.45 18.00
C ILE A 220 11.73 16.00 18.90
N ASP A 221 12.08 16.43 20.11
CA ASP A 221 11.12 17.00 21.07
C ASP A 221 10.43 18.28 20.56
N LYS A 222 11.07 18.98 19.61
CA LYS A 222 10.54 20.18 18.94
C LYS A 222 9.75 19.90 17.65
N TRP A 223 9.63 18.64 17.25
CA TRP A 223 8.83 18.32 16.05
C TRP A 223 7.39 18.76 16.20
N PRO A 224 6.75 19.19 15.09
CA PRO A 224 5.30 19.43 15.10
C PRO A 224 4.56 18.17 15.59
N PRO A 225 3.50 18.30 16.40
CA PRO A 225 2.77 17.16 16.97
C PRO A 225 2.34 16.12 15.92
N PHE A 226 1.94 16.55 14.73
CA PHE A 226 1.59 15.63 13.65
C PHE A 226 2.78 14.77 13.20
N LYS A 227 3.96 15.39 12.97
CA LYS A 227 5.18 14.66 12.58
C LYS A 227 5.59 13.67 13.66
N HIS A 228 5.60 14.13 14.93
CA HIS A 228 5.95 13.30 16.07
C HIS A 228 5.03 12.07 16.15
N ASN A 229 3.72 12.29 16.12
CA ASN A 229 2.75 11.21 16.26
C ASN A 229 2.79 10.21 15.10
N ILE A 230 2.93 10.67 13.84
CA ILE A 230 2.95 9.73 12.71
C ILE A 230 4.22 8.85 12.74
N ILE A 231 5.38 9.42 13.11
CA ILE A 231 6.60 8.63 13.26
C ILE A 231 6.45 7.64 14.42
N SER A 232 5.88 8.04 15.55
CA SER A 232 5.61 7.15 16.68
C SER A 232 4.65 6.01 16.33
N VAL A 233 3.61 6.29 15.54
CA VAL A 233 2.69 5.25 15.02
C VAL A 233 3.43 4.26 14.13
N VAL A 234 4.32 4.74 13.25
CA VAL A 234 5.15 3.86 12.42
C VAL A 234 6.14 3.06 13.29
N THR A 235 6.75 3.69 14.29
CA THR A 235 7.66 3.01 15.26
C THR A 235 6.97 1.82 15.93
N TRP A 236 5.74 2.00 16.40
CA TRP A 236 4.94 0.91 16.96
C TRP A 236 4.75 -0.26 16.00
N ARG A 237 4.64 -0.01 14.70
CA ARG A 237 4.45 -1.06 13.68
C ARG A 237 5.69 -1.93 13.47
N TRP A 238 6.86 -1.47 13.93
CA TRP A 238 8.10 -2.24 13.99
C TRP A 238 8.20 -3.10 15.27
N GLY A 239 7.20 -3.06 16.15
CA GLY A 239 7.23 -3.74 17.44
C GLY A 239 8.12 -3.05 18.48
N LEU A 240 8.33 -1.76 18.31
CA LEU A 240 9.07 -0.91 19.22
C LEU A 240 8.12 -0.10 20.11
N ASP A 241 8.65 0.40 21.24
CA ASP A 241 7.95 1.46 21.98
C ASP A 241 7.77 2.67 21.06
N PRO A 242 6.58 3.30 20.98
CA PRO A 242 6.35 4.45 20.12
C PRO A 242 7.32 5.63 20.31
N SER A 243 7.94 5.75 21.48
CA SER A 243 8.97 6.76 21.77
C SER A 243 10.36 6.41 21.23
N ASP A 244 10.63 5.13 20.95
CA ASP A 244 11.92 4.66 20.43
C ASP A 244 12.00 4.83 18.89
N VAL A 245 11.86 6.06 18.45
CA VAL A 245 11.85 6.36 17.00
C VAL A 245 13.18 6.02 16.31
N LYS A 246 14.30 6.04 17.04
CA LYS A 246 15.63 5.71 16.52
C LYS A 246 15.85 4.22 16.33
N GLY A 247 15.22 3.38 17.15
CA GLY A 247 15.28 1.93 17.04
C GLY A 247 14.76 1.38 15.71
N GLN A 248 13.99 2.18 14.94
CA GLN A 248 13.57 1.82 13.59
C GLN A 248 14.76 1.54 12.66
N VAL A 249 15.89 2.23 12.85
CA VAL A 249 17.08 2.05 12.00
C VAL A 249 17.60 0.61 12.12
N GLU A 250 17.81 0.14 13.36
CA GLU A 250 18.33 -1.20 13.63
C GLU A 250 17.36 -2.29 13.15
N LYS A 251 16.04 -2.07 13.31
CA LYS A 251 15.01 -2.99 12.82
C LYS A 251 15.08 -3.21 11.30
N ASN A 252 15.64 -2.26 10.57
CA ASN A 252 15.74 -2.30 9.12
C ASN A 252 17.03 -2.94 8.57
N GLU A 253 17.97 -3.41 9.40
CA GLU A 253 19.25 -3.99 8.95
C GLU A 253 19.11 -5.15 7.94
N LYS A 254 18.05 -5.94 8.05
CA LYS A 254 17.78 -7.08 7.16
C LYS A 254 16.86 -6.77 5.99
N PHE A 255 16.32 -5.56 5.91
CA PHE A 255 15.38 -5.17 4.89
C PHE A 255 16.11 -4.72 3.62
N GLN A 256 16.60 -5.70 2.88
CA GLN A 256 17.34 -5.52 1.64
C GLN A 256 16.83 -6.50 0.59
N PHE A 257 16.79 -6.08 -0.67
CA PHE A 257 16.53 -6.98 -1.79
C PHE A 257 17.67 -6.89 -2.81
N ASP A 258 17.88 -7.97 -3.56
CA ASP A 258 18.85 -8.04 -4.63
C ASP A 258 18.13 -7.85 -5.98
N PRO A 259 18.29 -6.71 -6.67
CA PRO A 259 17.63 -6.47 -7.95
C PRO A 259 17.95 -7.52 -9.00
N SER A 260 19.12 -8.15 -8.96
CA SER A 260 19.54 -9.17 -9.94
C SER A 260 18.66 -10.44 -9.92
N GLN A 261 17.93 -10.66 -8.82
CA GLN A 261 17.02 -11.80 -8.67
C GLN A 261 15.57 -11.47 -9.07
N VAL A 262 15.25 -10.20 -9.35
CA VAL A 262 13.94 -9.76 -9.83
C VAL A 262 13.92 -9.85 -11.35
N THR A 263 13.38 -10.95 -11.89
CA THR A 263 13.48 -11.28 -13.32
C THR A 263 12.28 -10.87 -14.18
N CYS A 264 11.19 -10.40 -13.58
CA CYS A 264 10.02 -9.90 -14.29
C CYS A 264 10.20 -8.42 -14.74
N PRO A 265 9.37 -7.94 -15.69
CA PRO A 265 9.27 -6.52 -16.00
C PRO A 265 9.11 -5.64 -14.77
N PHE A 266 9.73 -4.45 -14.78
CA PHE A 266 9.81 -3.58 -13.61
C PHE A 266 9.59 -2.10 -13.96
N LEU A 267 8.62 -1.47 -13.30
CA LEU A 267 8.39 -0.03 -13.37
C LEU A 267 8.69 0.61 -12.01
N ASP A 268 9.60 1.58 -12.01
CA ASP A 268 9.91 2.39 -10.84
C ASP A 268 9.48 3.84 -11.07
N LEU A 269 8.64 4.36 -10.18
CA LEU A 269 8.14 5.73 -10.22
C LEU A 269 8.58 6.48 -8.97
N ILE A 270 9.03 7.71 -9.15
CA ILE A 270 9.38 8.58 -8.04
C ILE A 270 9.00 10.03 -8.32
N GLY A 271 8.54 10.75 -7.31
CA GLY A 271 8.33 12.19 -7.41
C GLY A 271 9.64 12.95 -7.45
N GLU A 272 9.71 14.01 -8.28
CA GLU A 272 10.90 14.88 -8.41
C GLU A 272 11.37 15.40 -7.04
N GLY A 273 10.45 15.73 -6.12
CA GLY A 273 10.77 16.21 -4.78
C GLY A 273 11.44 15.17 -3.87
N GLU A 274 11.24 13.89 -4.12
CA GLU A 274 11.97 12.82 -3.42
C GLU A 274 13.29 12.48 -4.10
N TYR A 275 13.34 12.61 -5.43
CA TYR A 275 14.51 12.29 -6.23
C TYR A 275 15.67 13.30 -6.08
N VAL A 276 15.51 14.32 -5.22
CA VAL A 276 16.60 15.24 -4.84
C VAL A 276 17.57 14.64 -3.82
N ASN A 277 17.14 13.63 -3.03
CA ASN A 277 17.97 13.00 -2.01
C ASN A 277 19.02 12.09 -2.66
N GLU A 278 20.29 12.22 -2.26
CA GLU A 278 21.40 11.50 -2.87
C GLU A 278 21.37 9.99 -2.62
N GLU A 279 20.95 9.54 -1.43
CA GLU A 279 20.81 8.10 -1.16
C GLU A 279 19.65 7.51 -1.97
N THR A 280 18.55 8.25 -2.11
CA THR A 280 17.44 7.86 -2.99
C THR A 280 17.92 7.69 -4.42
N LYS A 281 18.62 8.68 -5.01
CA LYS A 281 19.18 8.58 -6.37
C LYS A 281 20.07 7.36 -6.54
N LYS A 282 20.94 7.12 -5.54
CA LYS A 282 21.86 5.98 -5.56
C LYS A 282 21.11 4.66 -5.59
N GLN A 283 20.08 4.52 -4.76
CA GLN A 283 19.29 3.27 -4.70
C GLN A 283 18.44 3.07 -5.95
N GLN A 284 17.86 4.14 -6.54
CA GLN A 284 17.15 4.04 -7.82
C GLN A 284 18.11 3.54 -8.93
N LYS A 285 19.31 4.12 -9.00
CA LYS A 285 20.32 3.68 -9.97
C LYS A 285 20.74 2.22 -9.73
N GLU A 286 21.02 1.85 -8.48
CA GLU A 286 21.39 0.49 -8.07
C GLU A 286 20.28 -0.52 -8.45
N CYS A 287 19.03 -0.18 -8.20
CA CYS A 287 17.89 -0.99 -8.60
C CYS A 287 17.86 -1.18 -10.13
N MET A 288 17.83 -0.07 -10.86
CA MET A 288 17.69 -0.12 -12.33
C MET A 288 18.87 -0.78 -13.03
N ASP A 289 20.09 -0.59 -12.55
CA ASP A 289 21.28 -1.23 -13.12
C ASP A 289 21.30 -2.74 -12.82
N GLY A 290 20.85 -3.15 -11.63
CA GLY A 290 20.86 -4.55 -11.18
C GLY A 290 19.78 -5.42 -11.82
N LEU A 291 18.65 -4.86 -12.27
CA LEU A 291 17.56 -5.60 -12.86
C LEU A 291 17.97 -6.25 -14.19
N PRO A 292 17.84 -7.60 -14.35
CA PRO A 292 18.28 -8.31 -15.57
C PRO A 292 17.28 -8.18 -16.72
N ASN A 293 15.99 -7.93 -16.45
CA ASN A 293 14.97 -7.86 -17.49
C ASN A 293 15.10 -6.54 -18.28
N PRO A 294 15.12 -6.57 -19.62
CA PRO A 294 15.18 -5.37 -20.44
C PRO A 294 13.88 -4.55 -20.41
N GLU A 295 12.74 -5.16 -20.09
CA GLU A 295 11.45 -4.48 -19.90
C GLU A 295 11.40 -3.77 -18.53
N LYS A 296 12.32 -2.83 -18.32
CA LYS A 296 12.40 -2.00 -17.12
C LYS A 296 12.30 -0.52 -17.47
N LYS A 297 11.56 0.23 -16.65
CA LYS A 297 11.34 1.66 -16.88
C LYS A 297 11.47 2.41 -15.57
N PHE A 298 12.19 3.54 -15.60
CA PHE A 298 12.30 4.49 -14.51
C PHE A 298 11.61 5.80 -14.89
N VAL A 299 10.74 6.32 -14.03
CA VAL A 299 9.96 7.54 -14.29
C VAL A 299 10.06 8.48 -13.10
N VAL A 300 10.58 9.68 -13.34
CA VAL A 300 10.52 10.79 -12.38
C VAL A 300 9.33 11.67 -12.74
N THR A 301 8.36 11.78 -11.84
CA THR A 301 7.16 12.59 -12.06
C THR A 301 7.40 14.04 -11.62
N PRO A 302 7.03 15.05 -12.46
CA PRO A 302 7.53 16.40 -12.29
C PRO A 302 6.71 17.25 -11.31
N LEU A 303 7.39 18.25 -10.72
CA LEU A 303 6.78 19.25 -9.84
C LEU A 303 5.73 20.11 -10.57
N ASN A 304 6.01 20.51 -11.80
CA ASN A 304 5.10 21.37 -12.56
C ASN A 304 3.78 20.71 -12.97
N GLU A 305 3.66 19.39 -12.81
CA GLU A 305 2.39 18.67 -12.95
C GLU A 305 1.78 18.31 -11.59
N GLY A 306 2.32 18.83 -10.47
CA GLY A 306 1.85 18.53 -9.12
C GLY A 306 2.08 17.07 -8.71
N ALA A 307 3.13 16.43 -9.21
CA ALA A 307 3.40 15.00 -9.04
C ALA A 307 4.76 14.72 -8.35
N SER A 308 5.31 15.70 -7.62
CA SER A 308 6.64 15.61 -7.01
C SER A 308 6.67 14.94 -5.63
N GLU A 309 5.52 14.77 -5.01
CA GLU A 309 5.41 14.35 -3.62
C GLU A 309 5.47 12.84 -3.43
N HIS A 310 5.71 12.44 -2.18
CA HIS A 310 5.78 11.04 -1.76
C HIS A 310 4.61 10.19 -2.28
N CYS A 311 4.94 9.07 -2.93
CA CYS A 311 3.96 8.18 -3.58
C CYS A 311 3.05 8.90 -4.59
N ILE A 312 3.45 10.04 -5.11
CA ILE A 312 2.70 10.83 -6.11
C ILE A 312 1.25 11.11 -5.67
N ASN A 313 1.06 11.29 -4.36
CA ASN A 313 -0.27 11.41 -3.76
C ASN A 313 -1.08 12.63 -4.24
N MET A 314 -0.40 13.71 -4.65
CA MET A 314 -1.04 14.95 -5.09
C MET A 314 -1.58 14.85 -6.52
N ASN A 315 -0.99 14.02 -7.39
CA ASN A 315 -1.49 13.78 -8.75
C ASN A 315 -1.60 12.27 -9.05
N ARG A 316 -2.55 11.62 -8.40
CA ARG A 316 -2.84 10.19 -8.64
C ARG A 316 -3.34 9.91 -10.06
N SER A 317 -3.84 10.91 -10.76
CA SER A 317 -4.27 10.76 -12.15
C SER A 317 -3.09 10.45 -13.06
N LEU A 318 -2.01 11.22 -12.95
CA LEU A 318 -0.76 10.99 -13.69
C LEU A 318 -0.13 9.64 -13.29
N MET A 319 -0.05 9.34 -11.98
CA MET A 319 0.47 8.07 -11.50
C MET A 319 -0.28 6.88 -12.12
N LYS A 320 -1.63 6.91 -12.09
CA LYS A 320 -2.47 5.86 -12.65
C LYS A 320 -2.27 5.71 -14.15
N GLN A 321 -2.14 6.82 -14.87
CA GLN A 321 -1.85 6.80 -16.30
C GLN A 321 -0.53 6.08 -16.56
N VAL A 322 0.56 6.50 -15.92
CA VAL A 322 1.90 5.92 -16.13
C VAL A 322 1.92 4.41 -15.80
N VAL A 323 1.30 4.02 -14.69
CA VAL A 323 1.24 2.62 -14.24
C VAL A 323 0.49 1.75 -15.23
N PHE A 324 -0.73 2.14 -15.61
CA PHE A 324 -1.56 1.28 -16.43
C PHE A 324 -1.17 1.29 -17.91
N ASP A 325 -0.71 2.42 -18.44
CA ASP A 325 -0.21 2.46 -19.82
C ASP A 325 0.99 1.52 -19.97
N TRP A 326 1.90 1.50 -18.99
CA TRP A 326 3.01 0.55 -18.97
C TRP A 326 2.56 -0.91 -18.76
N LEU A 327 1.65 -1.18 -17.83
CA LEU A 327 1.13 -2.53 -17.61
C LEU A 327 0.40 -3.08 -18.83
N ASP A 328 -0.31 -2.23 -19.58
CA ASP A 328 -0.98 -2.63 -20.82
C ASP A 328 0.02 -2.93 -21.95
N GLU A 329 1.20 -2.32 -21.94
CA GLU A 329 2.32 -2.69 -22.84
C GLU A 329 2.91 -4.05 -22.46
N VAL A 330 3.16 -4.30 -21.18
CA VAL A 330 3.73 -5.55 -20.66
C VAL A 330 2.78 -6.74 -20.83
N PHE A 331 1.47 -6.52 -20.70
CA PHE A 331 0.45 -7.58 -20.72
C PHE A 331 -0.37 -7.62 -22.03
N LYS A 332 0.22 -7.21 -23.12
CA LYS A 332 -0.39 -7.36 -24.46
C LYS A 332 -0.84 -8.77 -24.79
#